data_48a19095d8708b01d91e472dd3a09c65
#
_entry.id   48a19095d8708b01d91e472dd3a09c65
#
_cell.length_a   1.000
_cell.length_b   1.000
_cell.length_c   1.000
_cell.angle_alpha   90.00
_cell.angle_beta   90.00
_cell.angle_gamma   90.00
#
_symmetry.space_group_name_H-M   'P 1'
#
loop_
_entity.id
_entity.type
_entity.pdbx_description
1 polymer ?
#
loop_
_entity_poly.entity_id
_entity_poly.type
_entity_poly.pdbx_seq_one_letter_code
_entity_poly.pdbx_strand_id
1 'polypeptide(L)' 'MEKSTLDRIVRIIGIIAVIIYVVRRFINIPQAIVTTALSVWGVSIIYELTKWKENKPSDNYYNIFIIILILAVLFLGI' A
#
# COMPACT_ATOMS: atom_id res chain seq x y z
N MET A 1 18.54 -5.17 -2.47
CA MET A 1 17.36 -5.91 -2.99
C MET A 1 17.12 -5.53 -4.43
N GLU A 2 16.92 -6.49 -5.28
CA GLU A 2 16.64 -6.23 -6.68
C GLU A 2 15.26 -5.59 -6.84
N LYS A 3 15.14 -4.72 -7.86
CA LYS A 3 13.90 -4.03 -8.11
C LYS A 3 12.73 -5.00 -8.37
N SER A 4 12.97 -6.08 -9.11
CA SER A 4 11.93 -7.08 -9.41
C SER A 4 11.43 -7.76 -8.13
N THR A 5 12.32 -8.04 -7.19
CA THR A 5 11.95 -8.61 -5.89
C THR A 5 11.16 -7.61 -5.08
N LEU A 6 11.60 -6.35 -5.07
CA LEU A 6 10.89 -5.26 -4.37
C LEU A 6 9.48 -5.09 -4.92
N ASP A 7 9.33 -5.04 -6.25
CA ASP A 7 8.03 -4.89 -6.89
C ASP A 7 7.09 -6.04 -6.49
N ARG A 8 7.60 -7.25 -6.44
CA ARG A 8 6.82 -8.42 -6.03
C ARG A 8 6.36 -8.31 -4.59
N ILE A 9 7.26 -7.94 -3.69
CA ILE A 9 6.94 -7.79 -2.27
C ILE A 9 5.88 -6.72 -2.06
N VAL A 10 6.04 -5.55 -2.69
CA VAL A 10 5.08 -4.45 -2.56
C VAL A 10 3.71 -4.88 -3.10
N ARG A 11 3.68 -5.62 -4.20
CA ARG A 11 2.43 -6.11 -4.77
C ARG A 11 1.71 -7.08 -3.83
N ILE A 12 2.45 -8.00 -3.23
CA ILE A 12 1.88 -8.96 -2.28
C ILE A 12 1.33 -8.24 -1.06
N ILE A 13 2.10 -7.30 -0.50
CA ILE A 13 1.65 -6.49 0.64
C ILE A 13 0.37 -5.74 0.28
N GLY A 14 0.33 -5.15 -0.90
CA GLY A 14 -0.85 -4.41 -1.37
C GLY A 14 -2.09 -5.29 -1.48
N ILE A 15 -1.94 -6.49 -2.05
CA ILE A 15 -3.05 -7.43 -2.18
C ILE A 15 -3.57 -7.82 -0.80
N ILE A 16 -2.68 -8.13 0.15
CA ILE A 16 -3.08 -8.49 1.51
C ILE A 16 -3.80 -7.31 2.18
N ALA A 17 -3.28 -6.10 2.04
CA ALA A 17 -3.90 -4.92 2.64
C ALA A 17 -5.30 -4.67 2.08
N VAL A 18 -5.48 -4.81 0.76
CA VAL A 18 -6.77 -4.62 0.12
C VAL A 18 -7.76 -5.70 0.58
N ILE A 19 -7.31 -6.95 0.67
CA ILE A 19 -8.17 -8.04 1.14
C ILE A 19 -8.64 -7.77 2.57
N ILE A 20 -7.73 -7.37 3.46
CA ILE A 20 -8.09 -7.05 4.85
C ILE A 20 -9.10 -5.90 4.88
N TYR A 21 -8.89 -4.87 4.08
CA TYR A 21 -9.79 -3.72 4.04
C TYR A 21 -11.19 -4.10 3.55
N VAL A 22 -11.28 -4.95 2.52
CA VAL A 22 -12.57 -5.40 1.98
C VAL A 22 -13.26 -6.32 2.97
N VAL A 23 -12.54 -7.28 3.55
CA VAL A 23 -13.11 -8.25 4.49
C VAL A 23 -13.62 -7.54 5.75
N ARG A 24 -13.02 -6.41 6.12
CA ARG A 24 -13.47 -5.62 7.26
C ARG A 24 -14.96 -5.29 7.20
N ARG A 25 -15.52 -5.12 6.00
CA ARG A 25 -16.94 -4.81 5.83
C ARG A 25 -17.85 -5.99 6.17
N PHE A 26 -17.33 -7.20 6.00
CA PHE A 26 -18.11 -8.43 6.21
C PHE A 26 -17.84 -9.06 7.56
N ILE A 27 -16.62 -8.91 8.05
CA ILE A 27 -16.17 -9.46 9.33
C ILE A 27 -15.65 -8.30 10.18
N ASN A 28 -15.97 -8.33 11.47
CA ASN A 28 -15.55 -7.27 12.39
C ASN A 28 -14.07 -7.42 12.73
N ILE A 29 -13.20 -6.78 11.92
CA ILE A 29 -11.76 -6.80 12.11
C ILE A 29 -11.34 -5.59 12.95
N PRO A 30 -10.47 -5.76 13.97
CA PRO A 30 -9.98 -4.65 14.78
C PRO A 30 -9.33 -3.57 13.92
N GLN A 31 -9.60 -2.31 14.25
CA GLN A 31 -9.05 -1.17 13.53
C GLN A 31 -7.52 -1.19 13.52
N ALA A 32 -6.91 -1.67 14.61
CA ALA A 32 -5.44 -1.74 14.69
C ALA A 32 -4.85 -2.60 13.59
N ILE A 33 -5.50 -3.72 13.23
CA ILE A 33 -5.01 -4.60 12.16
C ILE A 33 -5.10 -3.89 10.81
N VAL A 34 -6.21 -3.23 10.55
CA VAL A 34 -6.43 -2.50 9.29
C VAL A 34 -5.41 -1.37 9.17
N THR A 35 -5.23 -0.58 10.22
CA THR A 35 -4.28 0.53 10.24
C THR A 35 -2.85 0.04 10.03
N THR A 36 -2.48 -1.06 10.70
CA THR A 36 -1.14 -1.65 10.54
C THR A 36 -0.92 -2.11 9.12
N ALA A 37 -1.88 -2.82 8.52
CA ALA A 37 -1.74 -3.30 7.15
C ALA A 37 -1.58 -2.15 6.16
N LEU A 38 -2.39 -1.11 6.27
CA LEU A 38 -2.30 0.06 5.39
C LEU A 38 -0.98 0.81 5.60
N SER A 39 -0.51 0.92 6.84
CA SER A 39 0.76 1.58 7.14
C SER A 39 1.94 0.83 6.54
N VAL A 40 1.97 -0.49 6.67
CA VAL A 40 3.03 -1.31 6.08
C VAL A 40 3.04 -1.17 4.57
N TRP A 41 1.86 -1.20 3.94
CA TRP A 41 1.74 -1.00 2.51
C TRP A 41 2.25 0.38 2.09
N GLY A 42 1.84 1.43 2.81
CA GLY A 42 2.28 2.80 2.53
C GLY A 42 3.79 2.97 2.63
N VAL A 43 4.40 2.43 3.69
CA VAL A 43 5.85 2.48 3.86
C VAL A 43 6.56 1.74 2.72
N SER A 44 6.03 0.59 2.32
CA SER A 44 6.60 -0.19 1.20
C SER A 44 6.58 0.60 -0.10
N ILE A 45 5.47 1.31 -0.37
CA ILE A 45 5.34 2.14 -1.56
C ILE A 45 6.29 3.33 -1.50
N ILE A 46 6.42 3.96 -0.32
CA ILE A 46 7.36 5.07 -0.14
C ILE A 46 8.79 4.59 -0.43
N TYR A 47 9.15 3.40 0.07
CA TYR A 47 10.46 2.82 -0.21
C TYR A 47 10.65 2.60 -1.72
N GLU A 48 9.64 2.10 -2.41
CA GLU A 48 9.71 1.92 -3.86
C GLU A 48 9.86 3.27 -4.58
N LEU A 49 9.22 4.33 -4.09
CA LEU A 49 9.36 5.65 -4.67
C LEU A 49 10.77 6.23 -4.53
N THR A 50 11.57 5.76 -3.56
CA THR A 50 12.98 6.18 -3.47
C THR A 50 13.77 5.73 -4.70
N LYS A 51 13.26 4.76 -5.45
CA LYS A 51 13.85 4.29 -6.71
C LYS A 51 13.24 5.00 -7.92
N TRP A 52 12.83 6.25 -7.75
CA TRP A 52 12.11 7.01 -8.77
C TRP A 52 12.78 6.94 -10.15
N LYS A 53 14.10 7.07 -10.18
CA LYS A 53 14.83 7.07 -11.45
C LYS A 53 14.85 5.72 -12.14
N GLU A 54 14.71 4.65 -11.38
CA GLU A 54 14.72 3.28 -11.90
C GLU A 54 13.33 2.82 -12.31
N ASN A 55 12.29 3.47 -11.79
CA ASN A 55 10.91 3.10 -12.07
C ASN A 55 10.43 3.72 -13.38
N LYS A 56 9.47 3.06 -14.02
CA LYS A 56 8.77 3.66 -15.15
C LYS A 56 7.92 4.83 -14.64
N PRO A 57 7.76 5.91 -15.43
CA PRO A 57 6.92 7.03 -15.01
C PRO A 57 5.50 6.62 -14.61
N SER A 58 4.90 5.66 -15.32
CA SER A 58 3.56 5.18 -14.99
C SER A 58 3.50 4.53 -13.62
N ASP A 59 4.55 3.79 -13.22
CA ASP A 59 4.62 3.17 -11.91
C ASP A 59 4.72 4.22 -10.81
N ASN A 60 5.48 5.29 -11.05
CA ASN A 60 5.60 6.38 -10.10
C ASN A 60 4.26 7.08 -9.86
N TYR A 61 3.52 7.35 -10.92
CA TYR A 61 2.18 7.95 -10.79
C TYR A 61 1.23 7.03 -10.06
N TYR A 62 1.27 5.74 -10.36
CA TYR A 62 0.46 4.75 -9.67
C TYR A 62 0.77 4.74 -8.17
N ASN A 63 2.04 4.73 -7.81
CA ASN A 63 2.45 4.70 -6.41
C ASN A 63 2.00 5.95 -5.67
N ILE A 64 2.11 7.12 -6.29
CA ILE A 64 1.63 8.38 -5.70
C ILE A 64 0.12 8.31 -5.47
N PHE A 65 -0.63 7.82 -6.44
CA PHE A 65 -2.07 7.68 -6.33
C PHE A 65 -2.45 6.77 -5.16
N ILE A 66 -1.77 5.64 -5.02
CA ILE A 66 -2.03 4.70 -3.94
C ILE A 66 -1.73 5.32 -2.58
N ILE A 67 -0.63 6.07 -2.45
CA ILE A 67 -0.30 6.77 -1.20
C ILE A 67 -1.40 7.76 -0.84
N ILE A 68 -1.90 8.52 -1.81
CA ILE A 68 -2.99 9.47 -1.57
C ILE A 68 -4.22 8.73 -1.08
N LEU A 69 -4.56 7.60 -1.68
CA LEU A 69 -5.70 6.79 -1.26
C LEU A 69 -5.53 6.26 0.17
N ILE A 70 -4.34 5.76 0.50
CA ILE A 70 -4.06 5.24 1.84
C ILE A 70 -4.19 6.36 2.88
N LEU A 71 -3.63 7.53 2.60
CA LEU A 71 -3.72 8.67 3.51
C LEU A 71 -5.17 9.11 3.67
N ALA A 72 -5.94 9.14 2.59
CA ALA A 72 -7.35 9.51 2.65
C ALA A 72 -8.13 8.53 3.54
N VAL A 73 -7.89 7.24 3.38
CA VAL A 73 -8.56 6.21 4.19
C VAL A 73 -8.19 6.38 5.67
N LEU A 74 -6.91 6.59 5.97
CA LEU A 74 -6.45 6.71 7.36
C LEU A 74 -6.99 7.96 8.03
N PHE A 75 -7.01 9.09 7.31
CA PHE A 75 -7.47 10.35 7.88
C PHE A 75 -9.00 10.45 7.96
N LEU A 76 -9.70 9.90 6.99
CA LEU A 76 -11.16 9.99 6.95
C LEU A 76 -11.84 8.85 7.72
N GLY A 77 -11.10 7.83 8.08
CA GLY A 77 -11.67 6.70 8.82
C GLY A 77 -12.59 5.83 7.99
N ILE A 78 -12.41 5.88 6.68
CA ILE A 78 -13.27 5.12 5.77
C ILE A 78 -12.92 3.64 5.77
#